data_231abd59810d94f36b499f95bba0c87f
#
_entry.id   231abd59810d94f36b499f95bba0c87f
#
_cell.length_a   1.000
_cell.length_b   1.000
_cell.length_c   1.000
_cell.angle_alpha   90.00
_cell.angle_beta   90.00
_cell.angle_gamma   90.00
#
_symmetry.space_group_name_H-M   'P 1'
#
loop_
_entity.id
_entity.type
_entity.pdbx_description
1 polymer ?
#
loop_
_entity_poly.entity_id
_entity_poly.type
_entity_poly.pdbx_seq_one_letter_code
_entity_poly.pdbx_strand_id
1 'polypeptide(L)'
;SKKGLDALIRIKLNNLEDIYMIDLLYKASQAGVKIQLLVRGICCIAPGKENLSENIAVKRIVDRFLEHSRILIFGEGAESKIYIGSADWMTRNLQQRIEVCTPVAEEGLKEELVNYFDIQWNDKVKSVKLDAELNQLRQDDSAEVDRRCPQEKVYDYLKQR
;
A
#
# COMPACT_ATOMS: atom_id res chain seq x y z
N SER A 1 2.96 2.79 -18.40
CA SER A 1 1.82 2.99 -19.30
C SER A 1 2.21 3.39 -20.73
N LYS A 2 3.33 4.08 -20.96
CA LYS A 2 3.80 4.42 -22.33
C LYS A 2 4.06 3.22 -23.25
N LYS A 3 4.08 1.99 -22.74
CA LYS A 3 4.27 0.73 -23.50
C LYS A 3 3.02 -0.16 -23.55
N GLY A 4 1.84 0.34 -23.18
CA GLY A 4 0.60 -0.46 -23.17
C GLY A 4 0.59 -1.57 -22.10
N LEU A 5 1.51 -1.57 -21.15
CA LEU A 5 1.54 -2.49 -20.02
C LEU A 5 0.70 -1.91 -18.87
N ASP A 6 -0.11 -2.75 -18.23
CA ASP A 6 -0.80 -2.41 -16.99
C ASP A 6 0.25 -2.12 -15.90
N ALA A 7 0.50 -0.84 -15.65
CA ALA A 7 1.46 -0.44 -14.62
C ALA A 7 0.78 -0.43 -13.25
N LEU A 8 1.39 -1.08 -12.26
CA LEU A 8 0.90 -1.17 -10.90
C LEU A 8 1.94 -0.66 -9.91
N ILE A 9 1.50 0.16 -8.95
CA ILE A 9 2.28 0.58 -7.79
C ILE A 9 1.52 0.14 -6.54
N ARG A 10 2.20 -0.55 -5.62
CA ARG A 10 1.66 -0.95 -4.32
C ARG A 10 2.59 -0.42 -3.22
N ILE A 11 2.03 0.35 -2.28
CA ILE A 11 2.83 1.00 -1.24
C ILE A 11 2.16 0.79 0.12
N LYS A 12 2.95 0.33 1.09
CA LYS A 12 2.57 0.28 2.50
C LYS A 12 3.41 1.26 3.29
N LEU A 13 2.75 2.15 4.02
CA LEU A 13 3.37 3.18 4.88
C LEU A 13 2.59 3.32 6.19
N ASN A 14 3.21 3.94 7.19
CA ASN A 14 2.43 4.41 8.33
C ASN A 14 1.81 5.79 8.04
N ASN A 15 2.55 6.70 7.41
CA ASN A 15 2.09 8.05 7.12
C ASN A 15 2.48 8.49 5.70
N LEU A 16 1.57 9.22 5.06
CA LEU A 16 1.74 9.82 3.73
C LEU A 16 1.29 11.29 3.80
N GLU A 17 2.26 12.21 3.86
CA GLU A 17 2.02 13.66 4.03
C GLU A 17 2.85 14.49 3.06
N ASP A 18 4.00 13.99 2.60
CA ASP A 18 4.91 14.76 1.75
C ASP A 18 4.27 15.15 0.42
N ILE A 19 4.17 16.45 0.18
CA ILE A 19 3.48 17.03 -0.98
C ILE A 19 4.12 16.58 -2.29
N TYR A 20 5.46 16.50 -2.34
CA TYR A 20 6.16 16.10 -3.56
C TYR A 20 5.85 14.65 -3.93
N MET A 21 5.83 13.75 -2.96
CA MET A 21 5.48 12.35 -3.18
C MET A 21 4.01 12.18 -3.59
N ILE A 22 3.11 12.94 -2.98
CA ILE A 22 1.69 12.97 -3.34
C ILE A 22 1.51 13.45 -4.78
N ASP A 23 2.19 14.51 -5.19
CA ASP A 23 2.15 15.01 -6.58
C ASP A 23 2.66 13.97 -7.59
N LEU A 24 3.71 13.21 -7.24
CA LEU A 24 4.20 12.13 -8.09
C LEU A 24 3.17 11.00 -8.24
N LEU A 25 2.45 10.65 -7.16
CA LEU A 25 1.37 9.66 -7.23
C LEU A 25 0.19 10.15 -8.08
N TYR A 26 -0.20 11.43 -7.96
CA TYR A 26 -1.22 12.01 -8.84
C TYR A 26 -0.81 11.98 -10.31
N LYS A 27 0.43 12.37 -10.63
CA LYS A 27 0.96 12.31 -12.00
C LYS A 27 1.00 10.87 -12.54
N ALA A 28 1.36 9.91 -11.70
CA ALA A 28 1.33 8.50 -12.08
C ALA A 28 -0.10 8.01 -12.35
N SER A 29 -1.08 8.39 -11.51
CA SER A 29 -2.49 8.08 -11.71
C SER A 29 -3.02 8.66 -13.03
N GLN A 30 -2.75 9.94 -13.30
CA GLN A 30 -3.12 10.61 -14.55
C GLN A 30 -2.47 9.96 -15.79
N ALA A 31 -1.32 9.33 -15.62
CA ALA A 31 -0.66 8.54 -16.67
C ALA A 31 -1.23 7.12 -16.81
N GLY A 32 -2.30 6.76 -16.09
CA GLY A 32 -2.97 5.46 -16.16
C GLY A 32 -2.35 4.38 -15.29
N VAL A 33 -1.45 4.72 -14.35
CA VAL A 33 -0.87 3.76 -13.41
C VAL A 33 -1.88 3.44 -12.32
N LYS A 34 -2.18 2.16 -12.08
CA LYS A 34 -2.96 1.71 -10.93
C LYS A 34 -2.12 1.82 -9.65
N ILE A 35 -2.69 2.40 -8.59
CA ILE A 35 -1.97 2.65 -7.34
C ILE A 35 -2.79 2.15 -6.15
N GLN A 36 -2.19 1.30 -5.35
CA GLN A 36 -2.77 0.73 -4.13
C GLN A 36 -1.94 1.16 -2.93
N LEU A 37 -2.56 1.88 -2.00
CA LEU A 37 -1.91 2.43 -0.82
C LEU A 37 -2.50 1.82 0.46
N LEU A 38 -1.66 1.20 1.28
CA LEU A 38 -1.96 0.82 2.65
C LEU A 38 -1.34 1.85 3.59
N VAL A 39 -2.14 2.78 4.12
CA VAL A 39 -1.65 3.86 4.99
C VAL A 39 -2.34 3.78 6.34
N ARG A 40 -1.58 3.44 7.38
CA ARG A 40 -2.11 3.21 8.72
C ARG A 40 -2.57 4.48 9.45
N GLY A 41 -1.78 5.54 9.37
CA GLY A 41 -1.97 6.79 10.13
C GLY A 41 -2.37 7.97 9.24
N ILE A 42 -1.57 9.04 9.25
CA ILE A 42 -1.83 10.24 8.46
C ILE A 42 -1.81 9.92 6.97
N CYS A 43 -2.86 10.35 6.27
CA CYS A 43 -2.98 10.20 4.83
C CYS A 43 -3.54 11.49 4.23
N CYS A 44 -2.71 12.20 3.47
CA CYS A 44 -3.06 13.50 2.86
C CYS A 44 -3.34 13.39 1.36
N ILE A 45 -3.38 12.18 0.79
CA ILE A 45 -3.77 11.96 -0.60
C ILE A 45 -5.28 11.69 -0.68
N ALA A 46 -5.98 12.39 -1.57
CA ALA A 46 -7.40 12.16 -1.84
C ALA A 46 -7.56 11.15 -2.98
N PRO A 47 -8.00 9.90 -2.74
CA PRO A 47 -8.16 8.89 -3.77
C PRO A 47 -9.45 9.07 -4.56
N GLY A 48 -9.50 8.52 -5.78
CA GLY A 48 -10.73 8.39 -6.56
C GLY A 48 -11.31 9.68 -7.14
N LYS A 49 -10.56 10.80 -7.12
CA LYS A 49 -11.00 12.05 -7.76
C LYS A 49 -10.83 11.99 -9.27
N GLU A 50 -11.88 12.34 -9.99
CA GLU A 50 -11.90 12.43 -11.45
C GLU A 50 -10.78 13.34 -11.96
N ASN A 51 -10.11 12.92 -13.03
CA ASN A 51 -8.99 13.60 -13.68
C ASN A 51 -7.75 13.85 -12.79
N LEU A 52 -7.71 13.29 -11.58
CA LEU A 52 -6.57 13.47 -10.66
C LEU A 52 -6.07 12.15 -10.10
N SER A 53 -6.92 11.42 -9.40
CA SER A 53 -6.54 10.24 -8.61
C SER A 53 -7.48 9.05 -8.81
N GLU A 54 -8.19 8.97 -9.91
CA GLU A 54 -9.15 7.92 -10.23
C GLU A 54 -8.53 6.51 -10.22
N ASN A 55 -7.22 6.41 -10.48
CA ASN A 55 -6.48 5.15 -10.42
C ASN A 55 -5.81 4.90 -9.05
N ILE A 56 -6.07 5.74 -8.04
CA ILE A 56 -5.55 5.57 -6.69
C ILE A 56 -6.63 5.01 -5.77
N ALA A 57 -6.33 3.92 -5.12
CA ALA A 57 -7.13 3.37 -4.04
C ALA A 57 -6.32 3.37 -2.73
N VAL A 58 -6.94 3.78 -1.64
CA VAL A 58 -6.31 3.82 -0.31
C VAL A 58 -7.11 2.97 0.65
N LYS A 59 -6.42 2.11 1.39
CA LYS A 59 -6.97 1.37 2.52
C LYS A 59 -6.19 1.68 3.78
N ARG A 60 -6.88 1.64 4.91
CA ARG A 60 -6.31 1.73 6.25
C ARG A 60 -6.57 0.45 7.01
N ILE A 61 -5.57 -0.06 7.69
CA ILE A 61 -5.70 -1.21 8.59
C ILE A 61 -5.15 -0.83 9.95
N VAL A 62 -5.98 -1.03 10.99
CA VAL A 62 -5.56 -0.98 12.39
C VAL A 62 -6.03 -2.27 13.04
N ASP A 63 -5.11 -3.06 13.54
CA ASP A 63 -5.37 -4.36 14.12
C ASP A 63 -4.72 -4.49 15.50
N ARG A 64 -4.63 -5.70 16.04
CA ARG A 64 -4.16 -6.03 17.39
C ARG A 64 -2.73 -5.57 17.67
N PHE A 65 -1.84 -5.82 16.71
CA PHE A 65 -0.43 -5.46 16.84
C PHE A 65 -0.06 -4.29 15.93
N LEU A 66 1.03 -3.60 16.27
CA LEU A 66 1.54 -2.49 15.49
C LEU A 66 2.03 -2.96 14.11
N GLU A 67 1.42 -2.43 13.06
CA GLU A 67 1.84 -2.62 11.68
C GLU A 67 2.80 -1.49 11.28
N HIS A 68 4.11 -1.75 11.35
CA HIS A 68 5.13 -0.71 11.14
C HIS A 68 6.03 -0.93 9.92
N SER A 69 5.71 -1.89 9.08
CA SER A 69 6.45 -2.15 7.84
C SER A 69 6.20 -1.07 6.79
N ARG A 70 7.25 -0.73 6.02
CA ARG A 70 7.16 0.11 4.83
C ARG A 70 7.68 -0.72 3.66
N ILE A 71 6.82 -0.88 2.68
CA ILE A 71 7.06 -1.72 1.51
C ILE A 71 6.65 -0.94 0.27
N LEU A 72 7.54 -0.88 -0.71
CA LEU A 72 7.29 -0.24 -2.00
C LEU A 72 7.43 -1.30 -3.09
N ILE A 73 6.38 -1.52 -3.87
CA ILE A 73 6.34 -2.50 -4.95
C ILE A 73 5.99 -1.77 -6.25
N PHE A 74 6.87 -1.82 -7.22
CA PHE A 74 6.70 -1.22 -8.55
C PHE A 74 6.67 -2.31 -9.60
N GLY A 75 5.55 -2.44 -10.32
CA GLY A 75 5.32 -3.48 -11.32
C GLY A 75 4.77 -4.78 -10.73
N GLU A 76 4.71 -5.81 -11.55
CA GLU A 76 4.20 -7.15 -11.23
C GLU A 76 5.14 -8.24 -11.72
N GLY A 77 5.00 -9.43 -11.14
CA GLY A 77 5.79 -10.62 -11.53
C GLY A 77 7.28 -10.46 -11.29
N ALA A 78 8.08 -11.20 -12.04
CA ALA A 78 9.55 -11.26 -11.90
C ALA A 78 10.25 -9.91 -12.13
N GLU A 79 9.70 -9.06 -13.01
CA GLU A 79 10.26 -7.72 -13.29
C GLU A 79 9.92 -6.68 -12.21
N SER A 80 9.18 -7.04 -11.17
CA SER A 80 8.83 -6.11 -10.10
C SER A 80 10.07 -5.66 -9.33
N LYS A 81 10.10 -4.37 -9.00
CA LYS A 81 11.12 -3.78 -8.12
C LYS A 81 10.50 -3.56 -6.75
N ILE A 82 11.05 -4.23 -5.75
CA ILE A 82 10.55 -4.19 -4.37
C ILE A 82 11.61 -3.59 -3.47
N TYR A 83 11.17 -2.69 -2.59
CA TYR A 83 12.01 -2.06 -1.58
C TYR A 83 11.33 -2.16 -0.22
N ILE A 84 12.14 -2.32 0.81
CA ILE A 84 11.75 -2.16 2.21
C ILE A 84 12.51 -1.00 2.81
N GLY A 85 11.89 -0.29 3.76
CA GLY A 85 12.55 0.89 4.31
C GLY A 85 12.05 1.32 5.68
N SER A 86 12.74 2.31 6.24
CA SER A 86 12.40 2.91 7.52
C SER A 86 11.55 4.19 7.39
N ALA A 87 11.58 4.85 6.23
CA ALA A 87 10.94 6.13 6.00
C ALA A 87 9.42 6.00 5.79
N ASP A 88 8.65 6.81 6.50
CA ASP A 88 7.34 7.23 6.03
C ASP A 88 7.51 8.36 4.98
N TRP A 89 6.52 8.57 4.16
CA TRP A 89 6.54 9.68 3.21
C TRP A 89 6.00 10.95 3.87
N MET A 90 6.79 11.43 4.82
CA MET A 90 6.60 12.70 5.54
C MET A 90 7.83 13.58 5.31
N THR A 91 7.64 14.89 5.25
CA THR A 91 8.71 15.87 5.06
C THR A 91 9.87 15.67 6.04
N ARG A 92 9.59 15.42 7.31
CA ARG A 92 10.61 15.16 8.33
C ARG A 92 11.45 13.89 8.04
N ASN A 93 10.83 12.81 7.52
CA ASN A 93 11.55 11.58 7.20
C ASN A 93 12.42 11.78 5.96
N LEU A 94 11.89 12.42 4.91
CA LEU A 94 12.56 12.53 3.63
C LEU A 94 13.64 13.63 3.59
N GLN A 95 13.55 14.66 4.47
CA GLN A 95 14.43 15.83 4.42
C GLN A 95 15.31 16.03 5.66
N GLN A 96 14.95 15.44 6.82
CA GLN A 96 15.61 15.78 8.09
C GLN A 96 16.17 14.55 8.82
N ARG A 97 15.76 13.34 8.47
CA ARG A 97 16.20 12.10 9.11
C ARG A 97 17.16 11.32 8.21
N ILE A 98 18.00 10.51 8.84
CA ILE A 98 18.74 9.46 8.15
C ILE A 98 17.81 8.26 8.09
N GLU A 99 17.43 7.88 6.89
CA GLU A 99 16.53 6.77 6.62
C GLU A 99 17.20 5.77 5.67
N VAL A 100 16.78 4.52 5.74
CA VAL A 100 17.32 3.45 4.89
C VAL A 100 16.19 2.93 4.00
N CYS A 101 16.53 2.71 2.73
CA CYS A 101 15.66 2.02 1.77
C CYS A 101 16.50 0.99 1.02
N THR A 102 16.15 -0.28 1.13
CA THR A 102 16.93 -1.39 0.59
C THR A 102 16.14 -2.13 -0.48
N PRO A 103 16.70 -2.37 -1.67
CA PRO A 103 16.07 -3.22 -2.67
C PRO A 103 16.07 -4.68 -2.20
N VAL A 104 15.00 -5.40 -2.55
CA VAL A 104 14.88 -6.84 -2.34
C VAL A 104 15.16 -7.53 -3.67
N ALA A 105 16.24 -8.30 -3.74
CA ALA A 105 16.69 -8.94 -4.98
C ALA A 105 16.25 -10.40 -5.10
N GLU A 106 16.12 -11.12 -3.97
CA GLU A 106 15.77 -12.53 -3.95
C GLU A 106 14.28 -12.74 -4.30
N GLU A 107 14.01 -13.58 -5.29
CA GLU A 107 12.65 -13.80 -5.80
C GLU A 107 11.69 -14.37 -4.73
N GLY A 108 12.16 -15.30 -3.89
CA GLY A 108 11.36 -15.85 -2.80
C GLY A 108 10.92 -14.80 -1.79
N LEU A 109 11.80 -13.85 -1.45
CA LEU A 109 11.46 -12.72 -0.56
C LEU A 109 10.54 -11.70 -1.24
N LYS A 110 10.71 -11.47 -2.55
CA LYS A 110 9.78 -10.62 -3.30
C LYS A 110 8.37 -11.19 -3.28
N GLU A 111 8.23 -12.47 -3.56
CA GLU A 111 6.94 -13.18 -3.50
C GLU A 111 6.31 -13.09 -2.10
N GLU A 112 7.11 -13.29 -1.06
CA GLU A 112 6.64 -13.17 0.33
C GLU A 112 6.10 -11.77 0.63
N LEU A 113 6.80 -10.72 0.23
CA LEU A 113 6.38 -9.33 0.45
C LEU A 113 5.13 -8.97 -0.35
N VAL A 114 4.99 -9.49 -1.57
CA VAL A 114 3.77 -9.34 -2.38
C VAL A 114 2.59 -10.02 -1.68
N ASN A 115 2.73 -11.26 -1.27
CA ASN A 115 1.68 -12.00 -0.57
C ASN A 115 1.31 -11.35 0.77
N TYR A 116 2.30 -10.87 1.54
CA TYR A 116 2.07 -10.11 2.75
C TYR A 116 1.23 -8.85 2.50
N PHE A 117 1.55 -8.09 1.44
CA PHE A 117 0.76 -6.93 1.04
C PHE A 117 -0.65 -7.33 0.63
N ASP A 118 -0.79 -8.35 -0.21
CA ASP A 118 -2.06 -8.79 -0.77
C ASP A 118 -3.02 -9.36 0.29
N ILE A 119 -2.52 -10.07 1.30
CA ILE A 119 -3.32 -10.52 2.45
C ILE A 119 -3.96 -9.30 3.15
N GLN A 120 -3.21 -8.23 3.35
CA GLN A 120 -3.72 -7.02 3.98
C GLN A 120 -4.61 -6.21 3.03
N TRP A 121 -4.24 -6.11 1.76
CA TRP A 121 -5.03 -5.40 0.76
C TRP A 121 -6.42 -6.01 0.55
N ASN A 122 -6.49 -7.34 0.55
CA ASN A 122 -7.74 -8.08 0.35
C ASN A 122 -8.55 -8.27 1.64
N ASP A 123 -8.05 -7.80 2.78
CA ASP A 123 -8.80 -7.87 4.03
C ASP A 123 -10.11 -7.07 3.95
N LYS A 124 -11.17 -7.64 4.53
CA LYS A 124 -12.50 -7.03 4.64
C LYS A 124 -12.96 -6.89 6.10
N VAL A 125 -12.19 -7.43 7.05
CA VAL A 125 -12.56 -7.48 8.47
C VAL A 125 -12.09 -6.24 9.22
N LYS A 126 -10.84 -5.84 9.01
CA LYS A 126 -10.18 -4.72 9.71
C LYS A 126 -9.89 -3.53 8.80
N SER A 127 -9.81 -3.76 7.49
CA SER A 127 -9.52 -2.68 6.57
C SER A 127 -10.73 -1.79 6.32
N VAL A 128 -10.47 -0.50 6.19
CA VAL A 128 -11.42 0.49 5.71
C VAL A 128 -10.86 1.15 4.46
N LYS A 129 -11.72 1.38 3.46
CA LYS A 129 -11.36 2.15 2.27
C LYS A 129 -11.51 3.63 2.57
N LEU A 130 -10.64 4.48 2.06
CA LEU A 130 -10.83 5.93 2.08
C LEU A 130 -11.49 6.38 0.77
N ASP A 131 -12.47 7.29 0.89
CA ASP A 131 -13.05 8.01 -0.26
C ASP A 131 -12.29 9.30 -0.58
N ALA A 132 -12.78 10.06 -1.56
CA ALA A 132 -12.18 11.30 -2.03
C ALA A 132 -12.16 12.43 -0.96
N GLU A 133 -13.01 12.36 0.03
CA GLU A 133 -13.12 13.25 1.19
C GLU A 133 -12.39 12.71 2.41
N LEU A 134 -11.66 11.58 2.27
CA LEU A 134 -10.94 10.87 3.32
C LEU A 134 -11.84 10.27 4.41
N ASN A 135 -13.13 10.08 4.13
CA ASN A 135 -14.01 9.32 5.01
C ASN A 135 -13.64 7.84 4.97
N GLN A 136 -13.82 7.17 6.11
CA GLN A 136 -13.56 5.74 6.24
C GLN A 136 -14.81 4.93 5.90
N LEU A 137 -14.77 4.23 4.77
CA LEU A 137 -15.83 3.35 4.34
C LEU A 137 -15.51 1.91 4.72
N ARG A 138 -16.33 1.32 5.59
CA ARG A 138 -16.26 -0.13 5.85
C ARG A 138 -16.77 -0.89 4.63
N GLN A 139 -16.12 -2.02 4.34
CA GLN A 139 -16.62 -2.91 3.30
C GLN A 139 -17.75 -3.75 3.92
N ASP A 140 -18.90 -3.86 3.22
CA ASP A 140 -20.03 -4.65 3.70
C ASP A 140 -19.64 -6.12 3.86
N ASP A 141 -19.95 -6.69 5.02
CA ASP A 141 -19.84 -8.09 5.35
C ASP A 141 -20.91 -8.91 4.60
N SER A 142 -20.66 -9.27 3.36
CA SER A 142 -21.43 -10.36 2.73
C SER A 142 -21.10 -11.69 3.43
N ALA A 143 -22.09 -12.55 3.61
CA ALA A 143 -22.17 -13.64 4.59
C ALA A 143 -21.11 -14.78 4.54
N GLU A 144 -20.10 -14.73 3.68
CA GLU A 144 -19.06 -15.77 3.50
C GLU A 144 -17.61 -15.28 3.67
N VAL A 145 -17.38 -14.24 4.45
CA VAL A 145 -16.02 -13.72 4.65
C VAL A 145 -15.33 -14.46 5.78
N ASP A 146 -14.12 -14.96 5.52
CA ASP A 146 -13.20 -15.44 6.55
C ASP A 146 -12.96 -14.31 7.58
N ARG A 147 -13.52 -14.46 8.78
CA ARG A 147 -13.51 -13.45 9.85
C ARG A 147 -12.18 -13.33 10.59
N ARG A 148 -11.17 -14.12 10.22
CA ARG A 148 -9.83 -13.97 10.79
C ARG A 148 -9.26 -12.59 10.41
N CYS A 149 -8.61 -11.95 11.35
CA CYS A 149 -7.97 -10.67 11.09
C CYS A 149 -6.75 -10.83 10.16
N PRO A 150 -6.32 -9.78 9.44
CA PRO A 150 -5.21 -9.87 8.50
C PRO A 150 -3.90 -10.33 9.16
N GLN A 151 -3.67 -10.00 10.42
CA GLN A 151 -2.47 -10.44 11.16
C GLN A 151 -2.47 -11.95 11.43
N GLU A 152 -3.62 -12.55 11.72
CA GLU A 152 -3.74 -14.01 11.85
C GLU A 152 -3.47 -14.70 10.51
N LYS A 153 -4.00 -14.18 9.41
CA LYS A 153 -3.76 -14.70 8.05
C LYS A 153 -2.28 -14.60 7.65
N VAL A 154 -1.63 -13.48 7.97
CA VAL A 154 -0.18 -13.31 7.75
C VAL A 154 0.61 -14.32 8.59
N TYR A 155 0.26 -14.50 9.87
CA TYR A 155 0.92 -15.48 10.73
C TYR A 155 0.81 -16.89 10.18
N ASP A 156 -0.40 -17.30 9.75
CA ASP A 156 -0.64 -18.62 9.17
C ASP A 156 0.15 -18.82 7.88
N TYR A 157 0.19 -17.78 7.02
CA TYR A 157 0.99 -17.80 5.80
C TYR A 157 2.48 -18.02 6.07
N LEU A 158 3.05 -17.26 7.02
CA LEU A 158 4.48 -17.37 7.36
C LEU A 158 4.83 -18.70 8.07
N LYS A 159 3.90 -19.28 8.82
CA LYS A 159 4.10 -20.56 9.52
C LYS A 159 4.15 -21.77 8.58
N GLN A 160 3.58 -21.67 7.38
CA GLN A 160 3.53 -22.75 6.40
C GLN A 160 4.80 -22.82 5.52
N ARG A 161 5.73 -21.90 5.68
CA ARG A 161 7.03 -21.84 5.01
C ARG A 161 8.14 -22.43 5.88
#